data_fc47209209a46802a3dfe9e6d906f7eb
#
_entry.id   fc47209209a46802a3dfe9e6d906f7eb
#
_cell.length_a   1.000
_cell.length_b   1.000
_cell.length_c   1.000
_cell.angle_alpha   90.00
_cell.angle_beta   90.00
_cell.angle_gamma   90.00
#
_symmetry.space_group_name_H-M   'P 1'
#
loop_
_entity.id
_entity.type
_entity.pdbx_description
1 polymer ?
#
loop_
_entity_poly.entity_id
_entity_poly.type
_entity_poly.pdbx_seq_one_letter_code
_entity_poly.pdbx_strand_id
1 'polypeptide(L)'
;MSSLPNLVIAGVGKAGTTSLYWYLSQHPDVCAAAVKELRYFVPVGGGHPLPPIEEYARHFARCGPARYRLEASPQYFHWGRPVAEAMRDTLDRPRIIVMLRAPVDRLWSTYRFMRSRMADVPQDLSFEGYVDRCLEVRERHERLDPDNVRYWTIEGSFYAEHLDPWIEVFGADLRIVFSEQLRAAPVAVVGDLFDWLGIERAAADRITYTVENETIAYRSAWLQRLALLANDERFLGSRRRLKEPLRRIYHAVNRRRAPEQMSPVTRRRLDELFASGNEALARRLTELGYRDLPGWLDPHE
;
A
#
# COMPACT_ATOMS: atom_id res chain seq x y z
N MET A 1 15.86 22.54 -10.17
CA MET A 1 15.02 21.74 -9.24
C MET A 1 15.24 20.28 -9.55
N SER A 2 15.40 19.41 -8.54
CA SER A 2 15.56 17.96 -8.74
C SER A 2 14.39 17.40 -9.56
N SER A 3 14.66 16.52 -10.51
CA SER A 3 13.62 15.77 -11.25
C SER A 3 13.13 14.53 -10.50
N LEU A 4 13.63 14.31 -9.27
CA LEU A 4 13.33 13.14 -8.44
C LEU A 4 12.12 13.40 -7.54
N PRO A 5 11.43 12.36 -7.05
CA PRO A 5 10.33 12.52 -6.10
C PRO A 5 10.83 13.08 -4.77
N ASN A 6 9.98 13.86 -4.13
CA ASN A 6 10.17 14.41 -2.78
C ASN A 6 8.94 14.17 -1.88
N LEU A 7 7.99 13.36 -2.34
CA LEU A 7 6.86 12.83 -1.56
C LEU A 7 6.67 11.36 -1.89
N VAL A 8 6.78 10.49 -0.90
CA VAL A 8 6.74 9.04 -1.11
C VAL A 8 5.74 8.37 -0.17
N ILE A 9 4.81 7.58 -0.71
CA ILE A 9 3.99 6.65 0.05
C ILE A 9 4.73 5.30 0.10
N ALA A 10 5.42 5.05 1.21
CA ALA A 10 6.34 3.92 1.36
C ALA A 10 5.66 2.62 1.82
N GLY A 11 4.45 2.67 2.32
CA GLY A 11 3.77 1.49 2.88
C GLY A 11 2.33 1.78 3.30
N VAL A 12 1.61 0.75 3.73
CA VAL A 12 1.82 -0.67 3.46
C VAL A 12 0.83 -1.15 2.41
N GLY A 13 1.17 -2.20 1.70
CA GLY A 13 0.24 -2.79 0.73
C GLY A 13 -1.09 -3.18 1.39
N LYS A 14 -2.22 -2.94 0.69
CA LYS A 14 -3.59 -3.23 1.14
C LYS A 14 -4.12 -2.35 2.28
N ALA A 15 -3.45 -1.22 2.57
CA ALA A 15 -3.90 -0.21 3.51
C ALA A 15 -4.57 1.02 2.86
N GLY A 16 -4.86 1.00 1.55
CA GLY A 16 -5.51 2.12 0.87
C GLY A 16 -4.54 3.11 0.19
N THR A 17 -3.28 2.75 0.03
CA THR A 17 -2.24 3.58 -0.60
C THR A 17 -2.59 4.04 -2.02
N THR A 18 -3.40 3.28 -2.75
CA THR A 18 -3.84 3.68 -4.10
C THR A 18 -4.85 4.83 -4.03
N SER A 19 -5.82 4.75 -3.11
CA SER A 19 -6.79 5.84 -2.91
C SER A 19 -6.08 7.11 -2.47
N LEU A 20 -5.18 7.02 -1.47
CA LEU A 20 -4.40 8.17 -1.01
C LEU A 20 -3.54 8.78 -2.13
N TYR A 21 -2.88 7.95 -2.94
CA TYR A 21 -2.10 8.40 -4.09
C TYR A 21 -2.96 9.23 -5.06
N TRP A 22 -4.16 8.77 -5.39
CA TRP A 22 -5.08 9.48 -6.27
C TRP A 22 -5.65 10.74 -5.63
N TYR A 23 -5.92 10.73 -4.32
CA TYR A 23 -6.39 11.93 -3.62
C TYR A 23 -5.32 13.02 -3.64
N LEU A 24 -4.09 12.70 -3.23
CA LEU A 24 -2.99 13.66 -3.23
C LEU A 24 -2.66 14.17 -4.63
N SER A 25 -2.75 13.32 -5.66
CA SER A 25 -2.42 13.71 -7.05
C SER A 25 -3.39 14.71 -7.69
N GLN A 26 -4.53 14.98 -7.04
CA GLN A 26 -5.49 15.98 -7.52
C GLN A 26 -5.15 17.40 -7.04
N HIS A 27 -4.19 17.56 -6.10
CA HIS A 27 -3.74 18.88 -5.67
C HIS A 27 -2.85 19.52 -6.73
N PRO A 28 -3.02 20.84 -7.04
CA PRO A 28 -2.22 21.53 -8.07
C PRO A 28 -0.71 21.49 -7.83
N ASP A 29 -0.28 21.50 -6.56
CA ASP A 29 1.13 21.45 -6.16
C ASP A 29 1.71 20.03 -6.14
N VAL A 30 0.92 19.00 -6.44
CA VAL A 30 1.35 17.61 -6.40
C VAL A 30 1.29 16.98 -7.79
N CYS A 31 2.43 16.59 -8.31
CA CYS A 31 2.51 15.83 -9.56
C CYS A 31 2.87 14.38 -9.27
N ALA A 32 2.01 13.47 -9.63
CA ALA A 32 2.24 12.04 -9.46
C ALA A 32 3.13 11.46 -10.57
N ALA A 33 3.89 10.42 -10.25
CA ALA A 33 4.66 9.65 -11.22
C ALA A 33 3.81 9.20 -12.41
N ALA A 34 4.43 9.01 -13.58
CA ALA A 34 3.74 8.53 -14.77
C ALA A 34 3.12 7.14 -14.57
N VAL A 35 3.75 6.32 -13.74
CA VAL A 35 3.29 4.97 -13.37
C VAL A 35 3.38 4.83 -11.85
N LYS A 36 2.39 4.18 -11.22
CA LYS A 36 2.42 3.83 -9.79
C LYS A 36 3.25 2.56 -9.58
N GLU A 37 3.91 2.48 -8.39
CA GLU A 37 4.72 1.35 -7.96
C GLU A 37 5.98 1.15 -8.81
N LEU A 38 6.80 2.21 -8.86
CA LEU A 38 8.09 2.19 -9.56
C LEU A 38 9.09 1.21 -8.94
N ARG A 39 8.99 0.95 -7.62
CA ARG A 39 9.81 -0.03 -6.88
C ARG A 39 11.31 0.23 -6.98
N TYR A 40 11.71 1.47 -7.25
CA TYR A 40 13.10 1.85 -7.53
C TYR A 40 14.06 1.45 -6.41
N PHE A 41 13.64 1.56 -5.13
CA PHE A 41 14.47 1.22 -3.96
C PHE A 41 14.37 -0.25 -3.52
N VAL A 42 13.48 -1.07 -4.09
CA VAL A 42 13.33 -2.48 -3.71
C VAL A 42 14.62 -3.30 -3.85
N PRO A 43 15.43 -3.13 -4.91
CA PRO A 43 16.70 -3.89 -5.04
C PRO A 43 17.62 -3.75 -3.84
N VAL A 44 17.70 -2.57 -3.23
CA VAL A 44 18.55 -2.32 -2.05
C VAL A 44 18.14 -3.17 -0.86
N GLY A 45 16.85 -3.38 -0.66
CA GLY A 45 16.34 -4.27 0.38
C GLY A 45 16.84 -5.71 0.23
N GLY A 46 17.01 -6.17 -1.00
CA GLY A 46 17.61 -7.47 -1.35
C GLY A 46 19.14 -7.46 -1.42
N GLY A 47 19.81 -6.36 -1.06
CA GLY A 47 21.28 -6.24 -1.13
C GLY A 47 21.82 -5.97 -2.54
N HIS A 48 20.98 -5.55 -3.47
CA HIS A 48 21.37 -5.22 -4.84
C HIS A 48 21.52 -3.70 -5.03
N PRO A 49 22.35 -3.24 -6.00
CA PRO A 49 22.49 -1.82 -6.29
C PRO A 49 21.20 -1.23 -6.86
N LEU A 50 21.06 0.09 -6.71
CA LEU A 50 19.97 0.84 -7.36
C LEU A 50 20.13 0.81 -8.88
N PRO A 51 19.02 0.80 -9.64
CA PRO A 51 19.04 1.06 -11.07
C PRO A 51 19.56 2.47 -11.39
N PRO A 52 19.90 2.78 -12.67
CA PRO A 52 20.28 4.13 -13.07
C PRO A 52 19.25 5.16 -12.67
N ILE A 53 19.70 6.27 -12.05
CA ILE A 53 18.81 7.32 -11.52
C ILE A 53 17.98 8.01 -12.60
N GLU A 54 18.50 8.05 -13.83
CA GLU A 54 17.85 8.62 -14.99
C GLU A 54 16.57 7.85 -15.35
N GLU A 55 16.54 6.55 -15.08
CA GLU A 55 15.35 5.71 -15.28
C GLU A 55 14.24 6.11 -14.31
N TYR A 56 14.59 6.40 -13.07
CA TYR A 56 13.66 6.87 -12.06
C TYR A 56 13.15 8.28 -12.36
N ALA A 57 14.07 9.20 -12.71
CA ALA A 57 13.76 10.58 -13.03
C ALA A 57 12.80 10.73 -14.22
N ARG A 58 12.88 9.88 -15.22
CA ARG A 58 12.01 9.90 -16.41
C ARG A 58 10.52 9.82 -16.05
N HIS A 59 10.14 9.16 -14.96
CA HIS A 59 8.75 9.06 -14.52
C HIS A 59 8.16 10.38 -14.03
N PHE A 60 8.98 11.38 -13.78
CA PHE A 60 8.60 12.72 -13.30
C PHE A 60 8.88 13.83 -14.32
N ALA A 61 9.33 13.50 -15.53
CA ALA A 61 9.70 14.49 -16.56
C ALA A 61 8.55 15.46 -16.92
N ARG A 62 7.28 15.01 -16.74
CA ARG A 62 6.09 15.84 -17.00
C ARG A 62 5.71 16.79 -15.84
N CYS A 63 6.38 16.68 -14.70
CA CYS A 63 5.90 17.32 -13.47
C CYS A 63 6.17 18.83 -13.38
N GLY A 64 6.88 19.42 -14.33
CA GLY A 64 7.06 20.88 -14.39
C GLY A 64 7.46 21.49 -13.03
N PRO A 65 6.87 22.64 -12.65
CA PRO A 65 7.19 23.36 -11.42
C PRO A 65 6.46 22.86 -10.18
N ALA A 66 5.77 21.72 -10.22
CA ALA A 66 5.04 21.19 -9.06
C ALA A 66 5.96 21.11 -7.83
N ARG A 67 5.43 21.52 -6.66
CA ARG A 67 6.17 21.54 -5.40
C ARG A 67 6.53 20.12 -4.94
N TYR A 68 5.60 19.18 -5.12
CA TYR A 68 5.78 17.78 -4.77
C TYR A 68 5.69 16.88 -5.99
N ARG A 69 6.64 15.95 -6.08
CA ARG A 69 6.62 14.82 -7.03
C ARG A 69 6.32 13.57 -6.24
N LEU A 70 5.12 13.02 -6.44
CA LEU A 70 4.59 11.91 -5.67
C LEU A 70 4.93 10.56 -6.30
N GLU A 71 5.55 9.70 -5.50
CA GLU A 71 5.74 8.28 -5.77
C GLU A 71 5.00 7.42 -4.74
N ALA A 72 4.58 6.21 -5.11
CA ALA A 72 3.97 5.26 -4.18
C ALA A 72 4.36 3.83 -4.52
N SER A 73 5.23 3.25 -3.71
CA SER A 73 5.62 1.83 -3.74
C SER A 73 5.47 1.22 -2.34
N PRO A 74 4.30 0.66 -2.02
CA PRO A 74 3.97 0.22 -0.65
C PRO A 74 4.85 -0.88 -0.09
N GLN A 75 5.71 -1.45 -0.90
CA GLN A 75 6.65 -2.49 -0.51
C GLN A 75 7.87 -1.93 0.25
N TYR A 76 8.20 -0.64 0.10
CA TYR A 76 9.40 -0.04 0.70
C TYR A 76 9.45 -0.21 2.21
N PHE A 77 8.32 -0.05 2.89
CA PHE A 77 8.22 -0.09 4.34
C PHE A 77 8.86 -1.33 4.96
N HIS A 78 8.62 -2.50 4.37
CA HIS A 78 9.06 -3.77 4.92
C HIS A 78 10.55 -4.08 4.72
N TRP A 79 11.21 -3.36 3.82
CA TRP A 79 12.65 -3.45 3.63
C TRP A 79 13.46 -2.66 4.66
N GLY A 80 12.78 -1.87 5.52
CA GLY A 80 13.34 -1.21 6.69
C GLY A 80 14.51 -0.28 6.40
N ARG A 81 15.55 -0.36 7.25
CA ARG A 81 16.69 0.55 7.26
C ARG A 81 17.41 0.70 5.92
N PRO A 82 17.80 -0.36 5.20
CA PRO A 82 18.53 -0.22 3.94
C PRO A 82 17.79 0.65 2.92
N VAL A 83 16.47 0.47 2.80
CA VAL A 83 15.65 1.25 1.86
C VAL A 83 15.42 2.67 2.37
N ALA A 84 15.19 2.85 3.67
CA ALA A 84 15.01 4.18 4.26
C ALA A 84 16.26 5.06 4.07
N GLU A 85 17.46 4.51 4.35
CA GLU A 85 18.73 5.20 4.16
C GLU A 85 19.01 5.49 2.68
N ALA A 86 18.85 4.51 1.80
CA ALA A 86 19.03 4.72 0.36
C ALA A 86 18.09 5.81 -0.18
N MET A 87 16.88 5.87 0.34
CA MET A 87 15.89 6.90 -0.05
C MET A 87 16.32 8.29 0.46
N ARG A 88 16.77 8.41 1.72
CA ARG A 88 17.32 9.66 2.27
C ARG A 88 18.53 10.15 1.46
N ASP A 89 19.44 9.23 1.11
CA ASP A 89 20.71 9.59 0.45
C ASP A 89 20.53 9.92 -1.04
N THR A 90 19.46 9.38 -1.66
CA THR A 90 19.16 9.60 -3.09
C THR A 90 18.23 10.79 -3.31
N LEU A 91 17.28 11.03 -2.42
CA LEU A 91 16.24 12.04 -2.56
C LEU A 91 16.54 13.28 -1.73
N ASP A 92 16.17 14.45 -2.25
CA ASP A 92 16.36 15.72 -1.55
C ASP A 92 15.22 15.94 -0.54
N ARG A 93 15.46 15.61 0.75
CA ARG A 93 14.56 15.81 1.91
C ARG A 93 13.12 15.31 1.63
N PRO A 94 12.93 14.04 1.30
CA PRO A 94 11.62 13.53 0.94
C PRO A 94 10.68 13.48 2.14
N ARG A 95 9.42 13.85 1.93
CA ARG A 95 8.31 13.59 2.83
C ARG A 95 7.84 12.15 2.64
N ILE A 96 7.75 11.40 3.72
CA ILE A 96 7.39 9.98 3.70
C ILE A 96 6.03 9.77 4.36
N ILE A 97 5.15 9.05 3.68
CA ILE A 97 3.87 8.63 4.23
C ILE A 97 3.86 7.11 4.36
N VAL A 98 3.49 6.62 5.54
CA VAL A 98 3.21 5.21 5.80
C VAL A 98 1.75 5.07 6.18
N MET A 99 0.98 4.34 5.37
CA MET A 99 -0.40 4.00 5.68
C MET A 99 -0.46 2.65 6.39
N LEU A 100 -1.11 2.60 7.53
CA LEU A 100 -1.38 1.39 8.30
C LEU A 100 -2.87 1.02 8.23
N ARG A 101 -3.17 -0.23 8.51
CA ARG A 101 -4.52 -0.80 8.56
C ARG A 101 -4.55 -1.89 9.61
N ALA A 102 -5.74 -2.14 10.20
CA ALA A 102 -5.94 -3.29 11.09
C ALA A 102 -5.31 -4.56 10.50
N PRO A 103 -4.36 -5.21 11.20
CA PRO A 103 -3.59 -6.34 10.69
C PRO A 103 -4.45 -7.46 10.10
N VAL A 104 -5.52 -7.85 10.80
CA VAL A 104 -6.45 -8.90 10.37
C VAL A 104 -7.16 -8.53 9.07
N ASP A 105 -7.64 -7.28 8.95
CA ASP A 105 -8.32 -6.81 7.74
C ASP A 105 -7.35 -6.62 6.57
N ARG A 106 -6.09 -6.26 6.87
CA ARG A 106 -5.03 -6.22 5.86
C ARG A 106 -4.72 -7.63 5.34
N LEU A 107 -4.54 -8.61 6.23
CA LEU A 107 -4.27 -10.00 5.88
C LEU A 107 -5.38 -10.58 5.00
N TRP A 108 -6.64 -10.39 5.40
CA TRP A 108 -7.81 -10.79 4.60
C TRP A 108 -7.82 -10.13 3.21
N SER A 109 -7.55 -8.82 3.16
CA SER A 109 -7.48 -8.08 1.89
C SER A 109 -6.35 -8.57 1.00
N THR A 110 -5.19 -8.94 1.57
CA THR A 110 -4.03 -9.47 0.85
C THR A 110 -4.35 -10.85 0.27
N TYR A 111 -4.87 -11.78 1.06
CA TYR A 111 -5.30 -13.10 0.58
C TYR A 111 -6.23 -13.00 -0.62
N ARG A 112 -7.30 -12.19 -0.50
CA ARG A 112 -8.26 -11.98 -1.59
C ARG A 112 -7.62 -11.38 -2.84
N PHE A 113 -6.70 -10.45 -2.66
CA PHE A 113 -5.98 -9.82 -3.76
C PHE A 113 -5.03 -10.80 -4.46
N MET A 114 -4.19 -11.52 -3.71
CA MET A 114 -3.25 -12.51 -4.25
C MET A 114 -3.97 -13.64 -4.98
N ARG A 115 -5.07 -14.13 -4.40
CA ARG A 115 -5.90 -15.19 -5.00
C ARG A 115 -6.64 -14.72 -6.26
N SER A 116 -7.20 -13.51 -6.26
CA SER A 116 -8.09 -13.05 -7.34
C SER A 116 -7.37 -12.28 -8.45
N ARG A 117 -6.38 -11.46 -8.12
CA ARG A 117 -5.73 -10.58 -9.11
C ARG A 117 -4.37 -11.05 -9.57
N MET A 118 -3.55 -11.56 -8.65
CA MET A 118 -2.18 -11.95 -8.96
C MET A 118 -2.10 -13.41 -9.38
N ALA A 119 -3.06 -14.26 -8.96
CA ALA A 119 -3.02 -15.72 -9.09
C ALA A 119 -1.77 -16.36 -8.44
N ASP A 120 -1.17 -15.68 -7.47
CA ASP A 120 0.03 -16.10 -6.77
C ASP A 120 -0.28 -17.09 -5.63
N VAL A 121 -1.57 -17.19 -5.24
CA VAL A 121 -2.07 -18.10 -4.24
C VAL A 121 -3.00 -19.13 -4.93
N PRO A 122 -2.86 -20.43 -4.66
CA PRO A 122 -3.72 -21.47 -5.23
C PRO A 122 -5.21 -21.18 -5.01
N GLN A 123 -6.03 -21.46 -6.03
CA GLN A 123 -7.47 -21.16 -5.98
C GLN A 123 -8.23 -22.03 -4.97
N ASP A 124 -7.72 -23.21 -4.66
CA ASP A 124 -8.23 -24.17 -3.70
C ASP A 124 -7.71 -23.94 -2.27
N LEU A 125 -6.71 -23.05 -2.10
CA LEU A 125 -6.21 -22.72 -0.76
C LEU A 125 -7.25 -21.87 -0.02
N SER A 126 -7.74 -22.38 1.13
CA SER A 126 -8.62 -21.63 2.03
C SER A 126 -7.88 -20.46 2.70
N PHE A 127 -8.62 -19.55 3.33
CA PHE A 127 -8.00 -18.48 4.09
C PHE A 127 -7.23 -19.01 5.29
N GLU A 128 -7.76 -20.01 5.98
CA GLU A 128 -7.10 -20.69 7.10
C GLU A 128 -5.77 -21.31 6.65
N GLY A 129 -5.76 -22.04 5.53
CA GLY A 129 -4.55 -22.61 4.97
C GLY A 129 -3.53 -21.55 4.53
N TYR A 130 -4.01 -20.37 4.08
CA TYR A 130 -3.14 -19.23 3.78
C TYR A 130 -2.53 -18.66 5.07
N VAL A 131 -3.33 -18.53 6.14
CA VAL A 131 -2.86 -18.08 7.46
C VAL A 131 -1.78 -19.03 7.99
N ASP A 132 -2.00 -20.35 7.91
CA ASP A 132 -1.03 -21.33 8.39
C ASP A 132 0.30 -21.21 7.65
N ARG A 133 0.30 -21.03 6.33
CA ARG A 133 1.53 -20.78 5.57
C ARG A 133 2.23 -19.46 5.93
N CYS A 134 1.45 -18.42 6.22
CA CYS A 134 2.04 -17.14 6.70
C CYS A 134 2.67 -17.32 8.10
N LEU A 135 2.08 -18.14 8.97
CA LEU A 135 2.64 -18.47 10.28
C LEU A 135 3.94 -19.27 10.16
N GLU A 136 4.00 -20.26 9.25
CA GLU A 136 5.24 -21.01 8.97
C GLU A 136 6.40 -20.08 8.58
N VAL A 137 6.15 -19.09 7.72
CA VAL A 137 7.16 -18.08 7.32
C VAL A 137 7.65 -17.30 8.55
N ARG A 138 6.74 -16.87 9.45
CA ARG A 138 7.10 -16.17 10.68
C ARG A 138 7.87 -17.06 11.65
N GLU A 139 7.43 -18.27 11.89
CA GLU A 139 8.08 -19.23 12.79
C GLU A 139 9.51 -19.60 12.36
N ARG A 140 9.74 -19.64 11.04
CA ARG A 140 11.07 -19.88 10.47
C ARG A 140 11.94 -18.63 10.40
N HIS A 141 11.42 -17.47 10.81
CA HIS A 141 12.10 -16.18 10.71
C HIS A 141 12.62 -15.89 9.29
N GLU A 142 11.85 -16.29 8.29
CA GLU A 142 12.22 -16.08 6.89
C GLU A 142 12.28 -14.58 6.57
N ARG A 143 13.39 -14.16 5.95
CA ARG A 143 13.50 -12.80 5.44
C ARG A 143 12.58 -12.61 4.23
N LEU A 144 12.13 -11.37 4.02
CA LEU A 144 11.35 -11.02 2.84
C LEU A 144 12.18 -11.26 1.58
N ASP A 145 11.63 -12.03 0.65
CA ASP A 145 12.19 -12.26 -0.67
C ASP A 145 11.08 -12.45 -1.73
N PRO A 146 11.40 -12.52 -3.04
CA PRO A 146 10.43 -12.70 -4.10
C PRO A 146 9.63 -14.01 -4.01
N ASP A 147 10.18 -15.07 -3.44
CA ASP A 147 9.54 -16.39 -3.39
C ASP A 147 8.53 -16.48 -2.26
N ASN A 148 8.80 -15.85 -1.10
CA ASN A 148 7.93 -15.90 0.07
C ASN A 148 7.00 -14.68 0.24
N VAL A 149 7.17 -13.60 -0.52
CA VAL A 149 6.42 -12.33 -0.39
C VAL A 149 4.90 -12.53 -0.32
N ARG A 150 4.38 -13.56 -0.99
CA ARG A 150 2.95 -13.91 -1.00
C ARG A 150 2.44 -14.39 0.37
N TYR A 151 3.31 -14.97 1.19
CA TYR A 151 2.99 -15.48 2.53
C TYR A 151 3.63 -14.68 3.66
N TRP A 152 4.32 -13.58 3.34
CA TRP A 152 5.00 -12.72 4.31
C TRP A 152 4.06 -11.71 4.98
N THR A 153 2.75 -11.83 4.76
CA THR A 153 1.78 -10.80 5.18
C THR A 153 1.59 -10.74 6.70
N ILE A 154 1.63 -11.87 7.42
CA ILE A 154 1.55 -11.87 8.89
C ILE A 154 2.78 -11.17 9.45
N GLU A 155 3.98 -11.55 9.05
CA GLU A 155 5.24 -10.90 9.44
C GLU A 155 5.19 -9.40 9.19
N GLY A 156 4.85 -9.00 7.98
CA GLY A 156 4.75 -7.59 7.60
C GLY A 156 3.57 -6.84 8.23
N SER A 157 2.76 -7.47 9.10
CA SER A 157 1.68 -6.81 9.84
C SER A 157 2.04 -6.54 11.31
N PHE A 158 3.19 -6.99 11.78
CA PHE A 158 3.78 -6.56 13.04
C PHE A 158 4.51 -5.22 12.86
N TYR A 159 3.74 -4.17 12.61
CA TYR A 159 4.25 -2.86 12.19
C TYR A 159 5.28 -2.25 13.13
N ALA A 160 5.16 -2.48 14.44
CA ALA A 160 6.11 -1.98 15.43
C ALA A 160 7.54 -2.47 15.13
N GLU A 161 7.69 -3.69 14.63
CA GLU A 161 8.99 -4.30 14.31
C GLU A 161 9.67 -3.65 13.09
N HIS A 162 8.90 -2.94 12.23
CA HIS A 162 9.37 -2.34 10.98
C HIS A 162 9.43 -0.81 11.01
N LEU A 163 8.82 -0.17 12.01
CA LEU A 163 8.59 1.29 12.01
C LEU A 163 9.83 2.09 12.44
N ASP A 164 10.58 1.62 13.43
CA ASP A 164 11.67 2.38 14.03
C ASP A 164 12.73 2.85 13.03
N PRO A 165 13.19 2.05 12.05
CA PRO A 165 14.13 2.54 11.04
C PRO A 165 13.63 3.76 10.27
N TRP A 166 12.33 3.84 10.00
CA TRP A 166 11.71 4.96 9.29
C TRP A 166 11.63 6.22 10.18
N ILE A 167 11.30 6.03 11.46
CA ILE A 167 11.29 7.12 12.44
C ILE A 167 12.69 7.71 12.61
N GLU A 168 13.70 6.87 12.77
CA GLU A 168 15.08 7.29 12.96
C GLU A 168 15.65 8.04 11.76
N VAL A 169 15.32 7.60 10.54
CA VAL A 169 15.84 8.20 9.31
C VAL A 169 15.11 9.49 8.94
N PHE A 170 13.79 9.56 9.11
CA PHE A 170 12.97 10.65 8.59
C PHE A 170 12.38 11.57 9.66
N GLY A 171 12.25 11.13 10.91
CA GLY A 171 11.77 11.95 12.01
C GLY A 171 10.46 12.69 11.68
N ALA A 172 10.48 14.03 11.71
CA ALA A 172 9.33 14.88 11.41
C ALA A 172 8.89 14.84 9.93
N ASP A 173 9.73 14.34 9.04
CA ASP A 173 9.42 14.15 7.62
C ASP A 173 8.67 12.82 7.34
N LEU A 174 8.39 12.03 8.39
CA LEU A 174 7.54 10.85 8.34
C LEU A 174 6.13 11.17 8.87
N ARG A 175 5.10 10.73 8.14
CA ARG A 175 3.70 10.79 8.58
C ARG A 175 3.03 9.43 8.49
N ILE A 176 2.38 9.02 9.58
CA ILE A 176 1.60 7.78 9.63
C ILE A 176 0.12 8.14 9.44
N VAL A 177 -0.56 7.38 8.58
CA VAL A 177 -1.97 7.55 8.23
C VAL A 177 -2.68 6.21 8.41
N PHE A 178 -3.88 6.22 8.96
CA PHE A 178 -4.67 5.00 9.15
C PHE A 178 -5.75 4.85 8.09
N SER A 179 -5.85 3.64 7.52
CA SER A 179 -6.83 3.28 6.49
C SER A 179 -8.28 3.53 6.96
N GLU A 180 -8.54 3.27 8.22
CA GLU A 180 -9.85 3.42 8.86
C GLU A 180 -10.24 4.90 8.93
N GLN A 181 -9.34 5.77 9.37
CA GLN A 181 -9.54 7.21 9.43
C GLN A 181 -9.71 7.82 8.04
N LEU A 182 -8.85 7.43 7.07
CA LEU A 182 -8.99 7.88 5.69
C LEU A 182 -10.34 7.49 5.08
N ARG A 183 -10.89 6.33 5.46
CA ARG A 183 -12.20 5.88 4.99
C ARG A 183 -13.35 6.62 5.66
N ALA A 184 -13.24 6.87 6.97
CA ALA A 184 -14.28 7.53 7.76
C ALA A 184 -14.37 9.03 7.46
N ALA A 185 -13.22 9.71 7.32
CA ALA A 185 -13.14 11.16 7.17
C ALA A 185 -12.07 11.57 6.13
N PRO A 186 -12.23 11.22 4.85
CA PRO A 186 -11.20 11.43 3.84
C PRO A 186 -10.81 12.90 3.66
N VAL A 187 -11.77 13.83 3.72
CA VAL A 187 -11.52 15.27 3.59
C VAL A 187 -10.62 15.77 4.72
N ALA A 188 -10.90 15.37 5.95
CA ALA A 188 -10.12 15.79 7.12
C ALA A 188 -8.70 15.24 7.04
N VAL A 189 -8.53 13.93 6.79
CA VAL A 189 -7.22 13.29 6.73
C VAL A 189 -6.35 13.85 5.60
N VAL A 190 -6.94 14.09 4.43
CA VAL A 190 -6.19 14.67 3.29
C VAL A 190 -5.86 16.14 3.56
N GLY A 191 -6.77 16.90 4.18
CA GLY A 191 -6.53 18.27 4.61
C GLY A 191 -5.37 18.37 5.61
N ASP A 192 -5.30 17.47 6.60
CA ASP A 192 -4.21 17.42 7.58
C ASP A 192 -2.87 17.06 6.91
N LEU A 193 -2.89 16.23 5.88
CA LEU A 193 -1.71 15.95 5.06
C LEU A 193 -1.28 17.18 4.26
N PHE A 194 -2.21 17.96 3.71
CA PHE A 194 -1.87 19.20 3.00
C PHE A 194 -1.27 20.25 3.93
N ASP A 195 -1.80 20.39 5.16
CA ASP A 195 -1.19 21.24 6.18
C ASP A 195 0.24 20.80 6.51
N TRP A 196 0.45 19.49 6.73
CA TRP A 196 1.78 18.95 7.00
C TRP A 196 2.75 19.14 5.82
N LEU A 197 2.25 19.09 4.58
CA LEU A 197 3.03 19.39 3.38
C LEU A 197 3.23 20.91 3.17
N GLY A 198 2.48 21.75 3.88
CA GLY A 198 2.50 23.20 3.73
C GLY A 198 1.94 23.66 2.39
N ILE A 199 0.91 23.02 1.89
CA ILE A 199 0.15 23.36 0.67
C ILE A 199 -1.31 23.66 1.01
N GLU A 200 -2.10 24.18 0.06
CA GLU A 200 -3.46 24.66 0.30
C GLU A 200 -4.40 23.59 0.85
N ARG A 201 -4.76 23.67 2.16
CA ARG A 201 -5.70 22.75 2.82
C ARG A 201 -7.07 22.72 2.13
N ALA A 202 -7.61 23.87 1.72
CA ALA A 202 -8.94 23.98 1.12
C ALA A 202 -9.07 23.23 -0.22
N ALA A 203 -7.97 22.80 -0.82
CA ALA A 203 -8.01 21.91 -1.97
C ALA A 203 -8.63 20.54 -1.63
N ALA A 204 -8.58 20.10 -0.36
CA ALA A 204 -9.19 18.85 0.07
C ALA A 204 -10.71 18.80 -0.19
N ASP A 205 -11.41 19.92 -0.07
CA ASP A 205 -12.87 19.98 -0.31
C ASP A 205 -13.23 19.79 -1.79
N ARG A 206 -12.29 19.97 -2.70
CA ARG A 206 -12.47 19.88 -4.15
C ARG A 206 -12.07 18.52 -4.74
N ILE A 207 -11.52 17.64 -3.92
CA ILE A 207 -11.04 16.32 -4.33
C ILE A 207 -12.23 15.37 -4.56
N THR A 208 -12.15 14.56 -5.61
CA THR A 208 -13.07 13.45 -5.82
C THR A 208 -12.59 12.23 -5.04
N TYR A 209 -13.30 11.88 -3.96
CA TYR A 209 -12.99 10.74 -3.10
C TYR A 209 -13.69 9.48 -3.61
N THR A 210 -13.00 8.73 -4.45
CA THR A 210 -13.45 7.41 -4.92
C THR A 210 -12.63 6.30 -4.29
N VAL A 211 -13.31 5.23 -3.87
CA VAL A 211 -12.60 4.04 -3.36
C VAL A 211 -12.01 3.28 -4.55
N GLU A 212 -10.69 3.38 -4.69
CA GLU A 212 -9.96 2.65 -5.70
C GLU A 212 -9.61 1.21 -5.23
N ASN A 213 -9.70 0.27 -6.17
CA ASN A 213 -9.31 -1.13 -5.93
C ASN A 213 -10.16 -1.91 -4.91
N GLU A 214 -11.48 -1.79 -4.95
CA GLU A 214 -12.33 -2.82 -4.32
C GLU A 214 -11.93 -4.20 -4.83
N THR A 215 -11.64 -5.11 -3.91
CA THR A 215 -11.29 -6.49 -4.28
C THR A 215 -12.55 -7.23 -4.72
N ILE A 216 -12.74 -7.34 -6.03
CA ILE A 216 -13.87 -8.06 -6.61
C ILE A 216 -13.53 -9.55 -6.64
N ALA A 217 -14.38 -10.39 -6.06
CA ALA A 217 -14.26 -11.84 -6.20
C ALA A 217 -14.77 -12.27 -7.58
N TYR A 218 -13.99 -13.10 -8.29
CA TYR A 218 -14.32 -13.59 -9.62
C TYR A 218 -14.83 -15.03 -9.60
N ARG A 219 -15.73 -15.37 -10.52
CA ARG A 219 -16.31 -16.72 -10.65
C ARG A 219 -15.34 -17.69 -11.33
N SER A 220 -14.51 -17.20 -12.23
CA SER A 220 -13.62 -18.02 -13.07
C SER A 220 -12.22 -17.44 -13.14
N ALA A 221 -11.24 -18.18 -12.59
CA ALA A 221 -9.83 -17.83 -12.66
C ALA A 221 -9.28 -17.84 -14.09
N TRP A 222 -9.80 -18.72 -14.96
CA TRP A 222 -9.43 -18.79 -16.37
C TRP A 222 -9.81 -17.51 -17.13
N LEU A 223 -11.05 -17.03 -16.94
CA LEU A 223 -11.50 -15.77 -17.53
C LEU A 223 -10.69 -14.59 -16.98
N GLN A 224 -10.29 -14.65 -15.71
CA GLN A 224 -9.42 -13.64 -15.09
C GLN A 224 -8.03 -13.63 -15.76
N ARG A 225 -7.41 -14.79 -15.95
CA ARG A 225 -6.10 -14.88 -16.64
C ARG A 225 -6.17 -14.35 -18.05
N LEU A 226 -7.23 -14.68 -18.81
CA LEU A 226 -7.43 -14.15 -20.16
C LEU A 226 -7.60 -12.62 -20.15
N ALA A 227 -8.35 -12.07 -19.19
CA ALA A 227 -8.54 -10.63 -19.08
C ALA A 227 -7.22 -9.90 -18.69
N LEU A 228 -6.37 -10.51 -17.87
CA LEU A 228 -5.05 -10.00 -17.54
C LEU A 228 -4.12 -10.01 -18.75
N LEU A 229 -4.09 -11.11 -19.52
CA LEU A 229 -3.33 -11.21 -20.76
C LEU A 229 -3.80 -10.20 -21.82
N ALA A 230 -5.12 -10.01 -21.95
CA ALA A 230 -5.70 -9.03 -22.86
C ALA A 230 -5.46 -7.57 -22.44
N ASN A 231 -5.15 -7.31 -21.17
CA ASN A 231 -4.85 -5.97 -20.65
C ASN A 231 -3.35 -5.62 -20.72
N ASP A 232 -2.48 -6.58 -21.03
CA ASP A 232 -1.08 -6.32 -21.29
C ASP A 232 -0.94 -5.39 -22.51
N GLU A 233 -0.23 -4.26 -22.33
CA GLU A 233 -0.05 -3.25 -23.38
C GLU A 233 0.61 -3.78 -24.66
N ARG A 234 1.30 -4.93 -24.56
CA ARG A 234 1.92 -5.63 -25.69
C ARG A 234 0.90 -6.21 -26.69
N PHE A 235 -0.35 -6.50 -26.25
CA PHE A 235 -1.33 -7.20 -27.09
C PHE A 235 -2.38 -6.29 -27.75
N LEU A 236 -2.79 -5.18 -27.15
CA LEU A 236 -3.94 -4.38 -27.62
C LEU A 236 -3.67 -2.92 -27.96
N GLY A 237 -2.42 -2.45 -27.86
CA GLY A 237 -2.09 -1.07 -28.24
C GLY A 237 -2.99 -0.02 -27.58
N SER A 238 -2.95 1.24 -28.03
CA SER A 238 -3.64 2.40 -27.43
C SER A 238 -5.17 2.48 -27.68
N ARG A 239 -5.87 1.40 -27.98
CA ARG A 239 -7.33 1.40 -28.22
C ARG A 239 -8.14 1.44 -26.92
N ARG A 240 -7.98 2.52 -26.18
CA ARG A 240 -8.62 2.78 -24.88
C ARG A 240 -10.17 2.71 -24.93
N ARG A 241 -10.78 3.09 -26.05
CA ARG A 241 -12.25 3.13 -26.22
C ARG A 241 -12.93 1.75 -26.25
N LEU A 242 -12.22 0.68 -26.60
CA LEU A 242 -12.75 -0.69 -26.62
C LEU A 242 -12.57 -1.44 -25.30
N LYS A 243 -11.67 -0.97 -24.42
CA LYS A 243 -11.37 -1.60 -23.12
C LYS A 243 -12.52 -1.44 -22.11
N GLU A 244 -13.19 -0.30 -22.07
CA GLU A 244 -14.26 0.00 -21.10
C GLU A 244 -15.50 -0.89 -21.26
N PRO A 245 -16.13 -1.05 -22.44
CA PRO A 245 -17.30 -1.92 -22.59
C PRO A 245 -16.95 -3.40 -22.35
N LEU A 246 -15.80 -3.88 -22.81
CA LEU A 246 -15.33 -5.24 -22.55
C LEU A 246 -15.11 -5.48 -21.05
N ARG A 247 -14.56 -4.51 -20.34
CA ARG A 247 -14.38 -4.56 -18.88
C ARG A 247 -15.72 -4.63 -18.14
N ARG A 248 -16.73 -3.87 -18.56
CA ARG A 248 -18.09 -3.91 -17.97
C ARG A 248 -18.76 -5.28 -18.17
N ILE A 249 -18.71 -5.84 -19.39
CA ILE A 249 -19.26 -7.16 -19.69
C ILE A 249 -18.51 -8.23 -18.89
N TYR A 250 -17.19 -8.18 -18.85
CA TYR A 250 -16.37 -9.08 -18.07
C TYR A 250 -16.75 -9.05 -16.57
N HIS A 251 -16.88 -7.87 -15.96
CA HIS A 251 -17.29 -7.74 -14.56
C HIS A 251 -18.73 -8.23 -14.33
N ALA A 252 -19.66 -7.99 -15.27
CA ALA A 252 -21.03 -8.45 -15.14
C ALA A 252 -21.13 -9.99 -15.14
N VAL A 253 -20.32 -10.66 -15.95
CA VAL A 253 -20.34 -12.13 -16.10
C VAL A 253 -19.51 -12.85 -15.03
N ASN A 254 -18.36 -12.27 -14.64
CA ASN A 254 -17.37 -12.96 -13.81
C ASN A 254 -17.41 -12.54 -12.32
N ARG A 255 -18.26 -11.58 -11.92
CA ARG A 255 -18.40 -11.14 -10.52
C ARG A 255 -19.13 -12.21 -9.68
N ARG A 256 -18.51 -12.67 -8.59
CA ARG A 256 -19.21 -13.51 -7.59
C ARG A 256 -20.21 -12.66 -6.81
N ARG A 257 -21.45 -13.17 -6.66
CA ARG A 257 -22.54 -12.45 -5.95
C ARG A 257 -22.40 -12.48 -4.43
N ALA A 258 -21.78 -13.50 -3.85
CA ALA A 258 -21.58 -13.59 -2.40
C ALA A 258 -20.10 -13.34 -2.07
N PRO A 259 -19.78 -12.33 -1.27
CA PRO A 259 -18.43 -12.16 -0.77
C PRO A 259 -18.09 -13.32 0.16
N GLU A 260 -16.94 -13.95 -0.06
CA GLU A 260 -16.33 -14.86 0.91
C GLU A 260 -16.12 -14.07 2.23
N GLN A 261 -16.48 -14.68 3.37
CA GLN A 261 -16.35 -14.04 4.68
C GLN A 261 -15.34 -14.83 5.51
N MET A 262 -14.56 -14.08 6.29
CA MET A 262 -13.67 -14.66 7.27
C MET A 262 -14.49 -15.29 8.41
N SER A 263 -14.10 -16.50 8.84
CA SER A 263 -14.71 -17.15 10.01
C SER A 263 -14.50 -16.30 11.28
N PRO A 264 -15.52 -16.15 12.14
CA PRO A 264 -15.34 -15.46 13.43
C PRO A 264 -14.28 -16.11 14.33
N VAL A 265 -14.08 -17.42 14.20
CA VAL A 265 -13.04 -18.14 14.94
C VAL A 265 -11.66 -17.74 14.44
N THR A 266 -11.47 -17.70 13.13
CA THR A 266 -10.20 -17.27 12.52
C THR A 266 -9.90 -15.82 12.84
N ARG A 267 -10.92 -14.93 12.83
CA ARG A 267 -10.74 -13.54 13.22
C ARG A 267 -10.21 -13.43 14.65
N ARG A 268 -10.86 -14.06 15.63
CA ARG A 268 -10.40 -14.03 17.03
C ARG A 268 -8.97 -14.53 17.19
N ARG A 269 -8.63 -15.68 16.57
CA ARG A 269 -7.26 -16.22 16.59
C ARG A 269 -6.23 -15.19 16.07
N LEU A 270 -6.57 -14.45 15.04
CA LEU A 270 -5.70 -13.43 14.44
C LEU A 270 -5.65 -12.15 15.28
N ASP A 271 -6.78 -11.74 15.89
CA ASP A 271 -6.81 -10.61 16.81
C ASP A 271 -5.91 -10.87 18.02
N GLU A 272 -5.99 -12.07 18.60
CA GLU A 272 -5.10 -12.55 19.68
C GLU A 272 -3.63 -12.58 19.23
N LEU A 273 -3.34 -13.06 18.02
CA LEU A 273 -1.99 -13.12 17.47
C LEU A 273 -1.34 -11.73 17.38
N PHE A 274 -2.11 -10.72 16.95
CA PHE A 274 -1.59 -9.36 16.74
C PHE A 274 -1.66 -8.48 17.98
N ALA A 275 -2.32 -8.90 19.07
CA ALA A 275 -2.59 -8.06 20.24
C ALA A 275 -1.33 -7.40 20.79
N SER A 276 -0.28 -8.18 21.11
CA SER A 276 0.97 -7.65 21.67
C SER A 276 1.72 -6.70 20.72
N GLY A 277 1.68 -7.01 19.41
CA GLY A 277 2.25 -6.14 18.36
C GLY A 277 1.49 -4.82 18.22
N ASN A 278 0.18 -4.87 18.32
CA ASN A 278 -0.68 -3.68 18.29
C ASN A 278 -0.46 -2.80 19.52
N GLU A 279 -0.35 -3.38 20.72
CA GLU A 279 0.00 -2.64 21.95
C GLU A 279 1.37 -1.97 21.85
N ALA A 280 2.38 -2.67 21.32
CA ALA A 280 3.71 -2.10 21.11
C ALA A 280 3.66 -0.91 20.12
N LEU A 281 2.90 -1.05 19.05
CA LEU A 281 2.70 0.00 18.07
C LEU A 281 1.95 1.20 18.68
N ALA A 282 0.88 0.96 19.45
CA ALA A 282 0.10 2.01 20.09
C ALA A 282 0.98 2.85 21.05
N ARG A 283 1.80 2.20 21.90
CA ARG A 283 2.77 2.89 22.76
C ARG A 283 3.72 3.75 21.94
N ARG A 284 4.32 3.18 20.89
CA ARG A 284 5.28 3.89 20.05
C ARG A 284 4.67 5.11 19.37
N LEU A 285 3.46 4.99 18.86
CA LEU A 285 2.73 6.08 18.20
C LEU A 285 2.36 7.19 19.23
N THR A 286 1.96 6.81 20.42
CA THR A 286 1.67 7.76 21.51
C THR A 286 2.91 8.56 21.90
N GLU A 287 4.08 7.92 21.99
CA GLU A 287 5.37 8.60 22.22
C GLU A 287 5.69 9.61 21.11
N LEU A 288 5.32 9.31 19.87
CA LEU A 288 5.46 10.21 18.71
C LEU A 288 4.39 11.31 18.64
N GLY A 289 3.48 11.36 19.61
CA GLY A 289 2.45 12.39 19.72
C GLY A 289 1.16 12.11 18.96
N TYR A 290 0.97 10.91 18.42
CA TYR A 290 -0.33 10.50 17.86
C TYR A 290 -1.34 10.30 19.00
N ARG A 291 -2.54 10.90 18.90
CA ARG A 291 -3.58 10.86 19.94
C ARG A 291 -4.82 10.08 19.52
N ASP A 292 -5.28 10.32 18.30
CA ASP A 292 -6.47 9.67 17.77
C ASP A 292 -6.05 8.38 17.05
N LEU A 293 -5.88 7.31 17.82
CA LEU A 293 -5.55 6.00 17.26
C LEU A 293 -6.85 5.26 16.87
N PRO A 294 -6.83 4.43 15.82
CA PRO A 294 -7.99 3.62 15.46
C PRO A 294 -8.24 2.52 16.51
N GLY A 295 -9.50 2.04 16.65
CA GLY A 295 -9.93 1.10 17.69
C GLY A 295 -9.08 -0.18 17.80
N TRP A 296 -8.54 -0.69 16.67
CA TRP A 296 -7.65 -1.85 16.72
C TRP A 296 -6.30 -1.61 17.42
N LEU A 297 -5.96 -0.36 17.74
CA LEU A 297 -4.82 0.06 18.57
C LEU A 297 -5.24 0.51 19.98
N ASP A 298 -6.54 0.56 20.25
CA ASP A 298 -7.05 0.90 21.56
C ASP A 298 -7.25 -0.38 22.38
N PRO A 299 -6.50 -0.59 23.50
CA PRO A 299 -6.64 -1.78 24.32
C PRO A 299 -7.98 -1.85 25.09
N HIS A 300 -8.83 -0.82 24.98
CA HIS A 300 -10.09 -0.68 25.74
C HIS A 300 -11.36 -0.86 24.86
N GLU A 301 -11.24 -1.08 23.55
CA GLU A 301 -12.30 -1.49 22.65
C GLU A 301 -12.14 -2.98 22.25
#